data_46dc27db4baa4cec7fe00891edb84e49
#
_entry.id   46dc27db4baa4cec7fe00891edb84e49
#
_cell.length_a   1.000
_cell.length_b   1.000
_cell.length_c   1.000
_cell.angle_alpha   90.00
_cell.angle_beta   90.00
_cell.angle_gamma   90.00
#
_symmetry.space_group_name_H-M   'P 1'
#
loop_
_entity.id
_entity.type
_entity.pdbx_description
1 polymer ?
#
loop_
_entity_poly.entity_id
_entity_poly.type
_entity_poly.pdbx_seq_one_letter_code
_entity_poly.pdbx_strand_id
1 'polypeptide(L)'
;MAGNGFDFDLLARGGFPLQRFEADTRIFVEDDPGKCMYVVRSGKVGILSRGTVLENVGPNGIFGEMALIDGSPRSASAVAREPTEVAVIDEKAFIYLVEKDPAFALDLLRQLTVRLRRTTESL
;
A
#
# COMPACT_ATOMS: atom_id res chain seq x y z
N MET A 1 -13.39 6.29 5.60
CA MET A 1 -13.68 4.87 5.76
C MET A 1 -14.61 4.70 6.93
N ALA A 2 -15.63 3.90 6.74
CA ALA A 2 -16.64 3.70 7.77
C ALA A 2 -16.05 2.88 8.92
N GLY A 3 -15.26 3.53 9.72
CA GLY A 3 -14.79 3.04 11.00
C GLY A 3 -13.77 1.91 11.01
N ASN A 4 -13.86 0.90 10.19
CA ASN A 4 -13.17 -0.35 10.44
C ASN A 4 -12.32 -0.91 9.31
N GLY A 5 -11.78 -0.06 8.47
CA GLY A 5 -10.86 -0.53 7.45
C GLY A 5 -11.17 0.01 6.07
N PHE A 6 -10.37 -0.43 5.13
CA PHE A 6 -10.47 0.00 3.75
C PHE A 6 -11.68 -0.67 3.06
N ASP A 7 -12.39 0.08 2.23
CA ASP A 7 -13.56 -0.42 1.50
C ASP A 7 -13.17 -1.09 0.18
N PHE A 8 -12.85 -2.38 0.25
CA PHE A 8 -12.47 -3.15 -0.94
C PHE A 8 -13.64 -3.35 -1.92
N ASP A 9 -14.86 -3.37 -1.41
CA ASP A 9 -16.04 -3.51 -2.26
C ASP A 9 -16.25 -2.27 -3.13
N LEU A 10 -15.92 -1.12 -2.62
CA LEU A 10 -15.98 0.13 -3.39
C LEU A 10 -15.08 0.06 -4.62
N LEU A 11 -13.85 -0.42 -4.46
CA LEU A 11 -12.94 -0.63 -5.59
C LEU A 11 -13.48 -1.66 -6.58
N ALA A 12 -14.01 -2.76 -6.08
CA ALA A 12 -14.57 -3.81 -6.93
C ALA A 12 -15.71 -3.27 -7.79
N ARG A 13 -16.58 -2.45 -7.21
CA ARG A 13 -17.68 -1.80 -7.94
C ARG A 13 -17.19 -0.85 -9.02
N GLY A 14 -16.01 -0.26 -8.84
CA GLY A 14 -15.38 0.60 -9.82
C GLY A 14 -14.64 -0.14 -10.93
N GLY A 15 -14.60 -1.48 -10.87
CA GLY A 15 -13.90 -2.28 -11.87
C GLY A 15 -12.41 -2.44 -11.59
N PHE A 16 -11.97 -2.20 -10.38
CA PHE A 16 -10.55 -2.34 -9.99
C PHE A 16 -10.34 -3.67 -9.26
N PRO A 17 -9.72 -4.67 -9.92
CA PRO A 17 -9.60 -6.01 -9.35
C PRO A 17 -8.52 -6.08 -8.26
N LEU A 18 -8.67 -7.08 -7.39
CA LEU A 18 -7.64 -7.42 -6.42
C LEU A 18 -6.57 -8.28 -7.10
N GLN A 19 -5.38 -8.28 -6.54
CA GLN A 19 -4.27 -9.11 -7.00
C GLN A 19 -3.79 -10.01 -5.87
N ARG A 20 -3.45 -11.26 -6.22
CA ARG A 20 -2.96 -12.25 -5.26
C ARG A 20 -1.48 -12.53 -5.48
N PHE A 21 -0.77 -12.77 -4.39
CA PHE A 21 0.63 -13.20 -4.40
C PHE A 21 0.81 -14.38 -3.47
N GLU A 22 1.56 -15.37 -3.93
CA GLU A 22 1.95 -16.49 -3.08
C GLU A 22 3.02 -16.04 -2.07
N ALA A 23 3.17 -16.82 -1.00
CA ALA A 23 4.23 -16.55 -0.02
C ALA A 23 5.60 -16.45 -0.70
N ASP A 24 6.43 -15.56 -0.21
CA ASP A 24 7.80 -15.31 -0.68
C ASP A 24 7.91 -14.71 -2.08
N THR A 25 6.79 -14.29 -2.67
CA THR A 25 6.78 -13.61 -3.96
C THR A 25 7.14 -12.14 -3.77
N ARG A 26 8.03 -11.64 -4.63
CA ARG A 26 8.35 -10.21 -4.68
C ARG A 26 7.23 -9.48 -5.41
N ILE A 27 6.65 -8.49 -4.75
CA ILE A 27 5.60 -7.65 -5.34
C ILE A 27 6.27 -6.57 -6.19
N PHE A 28 7.33 -5.98 -5.66
CA PHE A 28 8.22 -5.09 -6.42
C PHE A 28 9.61 -5.07 -5.75
N VAL A 29 10.58 -4.55 -6.48
CA VAL A 29 11.97 -4.49 -6.05
C VAL A 29 12.41 -3.03 -5.89
N GLU A 30 13.25 -2.77 -4.90
CA GLU A 30 13.84 -1.44 -4.66
C GLU A 30 14.45 -0.88 -5.95
N ASP A 31 14.25 0.40 -6.19
CA ASP A 31 14.67 1.17 -7.37
C ASP A 31 13.89 0.88 -8.65
N ASP A 32 12.97 -0.09 -8.67
CA ASP A 32 12.08 -0.30 -9.82
C ASP A 32 11.18 0.92 -10.02
N PRO A 33 10.83 1.24 -11.28
CA PRO A 33 9.78 2.22 -11.52
C PRO A 33 8.44 1.69 -11.03
N GLY A 34 7.57 2.57 -10.55
CA GLY A 34 6.26 2.20 -10.09
C GLY A 34 5.28 3.36 -10.25
N LYS A 35 3.99 3.04 -10.38
CA LYS A 35 2.93 4.04 -10.57
C LYS A 35 1.70 3.76 -9.72
N CYS A 36 1.78 2.82 -8.80
CA CYS A 36 0.63 2.46 -7.99
C CYS A 36 1.04 2.23 -6.54
N MET A 37 0.04 2.33 -5.67
CA MET A 37 0.15 1.92 -4.28
C MET A 37 -0.70 0.68 -4.07
N TYR A 38 -0.58 0.08 -2.90
CA TYR A 38 -1.30 -1.14 -2.55
C TYR A 38 -1.92 -1.02 -1.17
N VAL A 39 -3.07 -1.68 -0.99
CA VAL A 39 -3.68 -1.86 0.33
C VAL A 39 -3.84 -3.36 0.55
N VAL A 40 -3.35 -3.86 1.67
CA VAL A 40 -3.45 -5.28 2.00
C VAL A 40 -4.87 -5.61 2.42
N ARG A 41 -5.49 -6.58 1.77
CA ARG A 41 -6.78 -7.13 2.19
C ARG A 41 -6.59 -8.28 3.17
N SER A 42 -5.69 -9.20 2.82
CA SER A 42 -5.37 -10.34 3.66
C SER A 42 -3.91 -10.71 3.47
N GLY A 43 -3.31 -11.31 4.48
CA GLY A 43 -1.93 -11.72 4.45
C GLY A 43 -0.99 -10.72 5.09
N LYS A 44 0.27 -10.74 4.68
CA LYS A 44 1.32 -9.91 5.25
C LYS A 44 2.37 -9.59 4.21
N VAL A 45 2.80 -8.33 4.15
CA VAL A 45 3.84 -7.89 3.22
C VAL A 45 5.02 -7.34 4.02
N GLY A 46 6.20 -7.86 3.76
CA GLY A 46 7.44 -7.32 4.32
C GLY A 46 8.00 -6.24 3.42
N ILE A 47 8.35 -5.11 3.99
CA ILE A 47 9.02 -4.00 3.30
C ILE A 47 10.49 -4.07 3.68
N LEU A 48 11.36 -4.23 2.68
CA LEU A 48 12.78 -4.48 2.90
C LEU A 48 13.64 -3.48 2.14
N SER A 49 14.73 -3.06 2.78
CA SER A 49 15.78 -2.30 2.09
C SER A 49 17.11 -2.99 2.37
N ARG A 50 17.80 -3.36 1.29
CA ARG A 50 19.12 -4.02 1.37
C ARG A 50 19.11 -5.24 2.28
N GLY A 51 18.04 -6.04 2.19
CA GLY A 51 17.89 -7.25 2.98
C GLY A 51 17.40 -7.05 4.41
N THR A 52 17.22 -5.82 4.85
CA THR A 52 16.72 -5.51 6.20
C THR A 52 15.22 -5.24 6.16
N VAL A 53 14.48 -5.93 7.01
CA VAL A 53 13.02 -5.69 7.13
C VAL A 53 12.78 -4.38 7.86
N LEU A 54 12.18 -3.41 7.16
CA LEU A 54 11.86 -2.11 7.72
C LEU A 54 10.49 -2.12 8.41
N GLU A 55 9.55 -2.88 7.84
CA GLU A 55 8.17 -2.90 8.31
C GLU A 55 7.47 -4.15 7.80
N ASN A 56 6.49 -4.64 8.55
CA ASN A 56 5.54 -5.64 8.07
C ASN A 56 4.16 -4.97 7.99
N VAL A 57 3.51 -5.10 6.84
CA VAL A 57 2.21 -4.49 6.57
C VAL A 57 1.15 -5.58 6.57
N GLY A 58 0.17 -5.45 7.46
CA GLY A 58 -0.97 -6.36 7.57
C GLY A 58 -2.24 -5.79 6.94
N PRO A 59 -3.39 -6.45 7.15
CA PRO A 59 -4.66 -6.02 6.58
C PRO A 59 -5.00 -4.56 6.85
N ASN A 60 -5.52 -3.89 5.84
CA ASN A 60 -5.84 -2.47 5.78
C ASN A 60 -4.63 -1.53 5.76
N GLY A 61 -3.42 -2.08 5.85
CA GLY A 61 -2.20 -1.29 5.73
C GLY A 61 -1.89 -0.95 4.28
N ILE A 62 -1.22 0.19 4.08
CA ILE A 62 -0.82 0.67 2.76
C ILE A 62 0.69 0.48 2.56
N PHE A 63 1.10 0.31 1.31
CA PHE A 63 2.52 0.34 0.96
C PHE A 63 2.69 0.76 -0.51
N GLY A 64 3.89 1.21 -0.85
CA GLY A 64 4.23 1.62 -2.22
C GLY A 64 3.63 2.95 -2.64
N GLU A 65 3.15 3.77 -1.70
CA GLU A 65 2.42 5.00 -1.98
C GLU A 65 3.27 6.10 -2.60
N MET A 66 4.57 6.14 -2.32
CA MET A 66 5.42 7.22 -2.82
C MET A 66 5.50 7.25 -4.34
N ALA A 67 5.56 6.08 -4.96
CA ALA A 67 5.60 5.99 -6.42
C ALA A 67 4.33 6.54 -7.06
N LEU A 68 3.17 6.37 -6.41
CA LEU A 68 1.92 6.94 -6.88
C LEU A 68 1.88 8.46 -6.68
N ILE A 69 2.33 8.92 -5.51
CA ILE A 69 2.19 10.32 -5.11
C ILE A 69 3.15 11.23 -5.87
N ASP A 70 4.43 10.87 -5.97
CA ASP A 70 5.45 11.74 -6.56
C ASP A 70 6.21 11.14 -7.74
N GLY A 71 5.87 9.92 -8.15
CA GLY A 71 6.52 9.27 -9.27
C GLY A 71 7.93 8.74 -8.98
N SER A 72 8.34 8.73 -7.72
CA SER A 72 9.66 8.22 -7.33
C SER A 72 9.79 6.72 -7.63
N PRO A 73 11.00 6.24 -7.94
CA PRO A 73 11.26 4.80 -7.96
C PRO A 73 10.94 4.18 -6.59
N ARG A 74 10.73 2.87 -6.57
CA ARG A 74 10.43 2.16 -5.32
C ARG A 74 11.54 2.39 -4.31
N SER A 75 11.20 2.91 -3.13
CA SER A 75 12.16 3.22 -2.07
C SER A 75 12.61 1.97 -1.29
N ALA A 76 11.91 0.86 -1.47
CA ALA A 76 12.22 -0.41 -0.84
C ALA A 76 11.60 -1.53 -1.67
N SER A 77 11.95 -2.77 -1.35
CA SER A 77 11.31 -3.96 -1.94
C SER A 77 10.12 -4.36 -1.10
N ALA A 78 9.12 -4.98 -1.74
CA ALA A 78 7.96 -5.54 -1.05
C ALA A 78 7.86 -7.02 -1.38
N VAL A 79 7.73 -7.85 -0.35
CA VAL A 79 7.68 -9.31 -0.46
C VAL A 79 6.49 -9.83 0.33
N ALA A 80 5.65 -10.66 -0.30
CA ALA A 80 4.59 -11.33 0.42
C ALA A 80 5.20 -12.34 1.40
N ARG A 81 4.90 -12.21 2.68
CA ARG A 81 5.43 -13.10 3.72
C ARG A 81 4.58 -14.35 3.90
N GLU A 82 3.37 -14.30 3.43
CA GLU A 82 2.40 -15.40 3.42
C GLU A 82 1.48 -15.16 2.21
N PRO A 83 0.58 -16.08 1.87
CA PRO A 83 -0.36 -15.84 0.79
C PRO A 83 -1.11 -14.52 1.05
N THR A 84 -1.06 -13.60 0.10
CA THR A 84 -1.49 -12.21 0.31
C THR A 84 -2.39 -11.78 -0.83
N GLU A 85 -3.46 -11.04 -0.49
CA GLU A 85 -4.34 -10.40 -1.45
C GLU A 85 -4.31 -8.90 -1.22
N VAL A 86 -4.14 -8.12 -2.29
CA VAL A 86 -4.00 -6.68 -2.22
C VAL A 86 -4.92 -5.99 -3.22
N ALA A 87 -5.33 -4.77 -2.88
CA ALA A 87 -5.90 -3.85 -3.85
C ALA A 87 -4.75 -3.09 -4.51
N VAL A 88 -4.78 -3.02 -5.84
CA VAL A 88 -3.79 -2.26 -6.62
C VAL A 88 -4.42 -0.93 -6.99
N ILE A 89 -3.81 0.17 -6.54
CA ILE A 89 -4.37 1.50 -6.69
C ILE A 89 -3.43 2.35 -7.53
N ASP A 90 -3.78 2.51 -8.81
CA ASP A 90 -3.12 3.46 -9.70
C ASP A 90 -3.79 4.84 -9.55
N GLU A 91 -3.40 5.80 -10.38
CA GLU A 91 -3.95 7.15 -10.31
C GLU A 91 -5.47 7.17 -10.51
N LYS A 92 -5.98 6.40 -11.46
CA LYS A 92 -7.42 6.33 -11.72
C LYS A 92 -8.18 5.77 -10.51
N ALA A 93 -7.69 4.69 -9.94
CA ALA A 93 -8.29 4.07 -8.77
C ALA A 93 -8.24 5.01 -7.56
N PHE A 94 -7.13 5.73 -7.42
CA PHE A 94 -6.96 6.71 -6.35
C PHE A 94 -8.00 7.82 -6.44
N ILE A 95 -8.14 8.41 -7.62
CA ILE A 95 -9.12 9.50 -7.84
C ILE A 95 -10.54 8.99 -7.58
N TYR A 96 -10.86 7.79 -8.10
CA TYR A 96 -12.15 7.16 -7.87
C TYR A 96 -12.45 7.01 -6.37
N LEU A 97 -11.47 6.50 -5.60
CA LEU A 97 -11.63 6.33 -4.16
C LEU A 97 -11.84 7.64 -3.43
N VAL A 98 -11.06 8.67 -3.76
CA VAL A 98 -11.18 9.98 -3.10
C VAL A 98 -12.53 10.62 -3.39
N GLU A 99 -13.04 10.47 -4.61
CA GLU A 99 -14.35 10.99 -4.97
C GLU A 99 -15.50 10.28 -4.24
N LYS A 100 -15.40 8.96 -4.11
CA LYS A 100 -16.46 8.13 -3.52
C LYS A 100 -16.35 8.01 -2.01
N ASP A 101 -15.15 8.09 -1.48
CA ASP A 101 -14.85 7.96 -0.05
C ASP A 101 -13.75 8.95 0.33
N PRO A 102 -14.10 10.23 0.51
CA PRO A 102 -13.09 11.24 0.87
C PRO A 102 -12.29 10.91 2.13
N ALA A 103 -12.88 10.17 3.06
CA ALA A 103 -12.17 9.77 4.28
C ALA A 103 -10.96 8.90 4.00
N PHE A 104 -10.93 8.19 2.87
CA PHE A 104 -9.77 7.40 2.46
C PHE A 104 -8.51 8.28 2.37
N ALA A 105 -8.62 9.48 1.78
CA ALA A 105 -7.48 10.38 1.65
C ALA A 105 -6.96 10.79 3.03
N LEU A 106 -7.85 11.07 3.97
CA LEU A 106 -7.45 11.44 5.33
C LEU A 106 -6.78 10.28 6.07
N ASP A 107 -7.31 9.07 5.92
CA ASP A 107 -6.71 7.87 6.50
C ASP A 107 -5.31 7.62 5.95
N LEU A 108 -5.12 7.79 4.64
CA LEU A 108 -3.82 7.69 4.00
C LEU A 108 -2.84 8.69 4.60
N LEU A 109 -3.25 9.95 4.72
CA LEU A 109 -2.42 11.00 5.30
C LEU A 109 -2.05 10.68 6.76
N ARG A 110 -2.98 10.12 7.52
CA ARG A 110 -2.72 9.70 8.90
C ARG A 110 -1.67 8.60 8.97
N GLN A 111 -1.76 7.60 8.10
CA GLN A 111 -0.76 6.52 8.05
C GLN A 111 0.61 7.06 7.69
N LEU A 112 0.69 7.97 6.71
CA LEU A 112 1.95 8.61 6.32
C LEU A 112 2.53 9.46 7.45
N THR A 113 1.69 10.16 8.21
CA THR A 113 2.10 10.96 9.35
C THR A 113 2.74 10.07 10.43
N VAL A 114 2.15 8.93 10.73
CA VAL A 114 2.71 7.97 11.69
C VAL A 114 4.09 7.50 11.24
N ARG A 115 4.24 7.13 9.98
CA ARG A 115 5.52 6.68 9.43
C ARG A 115 6.58 7.79 9.50
N LEU A 116 6.21 9.01 9.15
CA LEU A 116 7.11 10.15 9.18
C LEU A 116 7.59 10.44 10.61
N ARG A 117 6.71 10.38 11.59
CA ARG A 117 7.07 10.57 12.99
C ARG A 117 8.02 9.49 13.49
N ARG A 118 7.80 8.23 13.11
CA ARG A 118 8.71 7.13 13.47
C ARG A 118 10.12 7.40 12.94
N THR A 119 10.24 7.86 11.70
CA THR A 119 11.52 8.20 11.10
C THR A 119 12.20 9.34 11.87
N THR A 120 11.45 10.38 12.21
CA THR A 120 11.97 11.52 12.95
C THR A 120 12.43 11.11 14.37
N GLU A 121 11.64 10.29 15.06
CA GLU A 121 11.96 9.81 16.40
C GLU A 121 13.18 8.88 16.41
N SER A 122 13.48 8.23 15.29
CA SER A 122 14.64 7.36 15.14
C SER A 122 15.95 8.11 14.97
N LEU A 123 15.89 9.41 14.69
CA LEU A 123 17.05 10.26 14.55
C LEU A 123 17.55 10.72 15.91
#